data_78e2f826b9aa01d436fe712c2b6fb967
#
_entry.id   78e2f826b9aa01d436fe712c2b6fb967
#
_cell.length_a   1.000
_cell.length_b   1.000
_cell.length_c   1.000
_cell.angle_alpha   90.00
_cell.angle_beta   90.00
_cell.angle_gamma   90.00
#
_symmetry.space_group_name_H-M   'P 1'
#
loop_
_entity.id
_entity.type
_entity.pdbx_description
1 polymer ?
#
loop_
_entity_poly.entity_id
_entity_poly.type
_entity_poly.pdbx_seq_one_letter_code
_entity_poly.pdbx_strand_id
1 'polypeptide(L)'
;PVAGGPDPFPVALTEWPVAVSHKTGQGQAVYVAFGLGRYYVLQTLTHARDRMARYLDLVMPERQLKVQAPRHLEVNVWHQETPERFILHLANRTPLAHDMPKIHEIAPVCDVRLGIENPYPAARVTFRGTEGTVSMDANRIAITIPRMEVYAAVLIEANDKT
;
A
#
# COMPACT_ATOMS: atom_id res chain seq x y z
N PRO A 1 2.10 -6.56 -42.41
CA PRO A 1 2.76 -5.42 -41.84
C PRO A 1 2.04 -5.10 -40.55
N VAL A 2 2.71 -5.40 -39.42
CA VAL A 2 2.24 -4.98 -38.10
C VAL A 2 2.39 -3.48 -38.09
N ALA A 3 1.28 -2.74 -38.00
CA ALA A 3 1.31 -1.31 -37.78
C ALA A 3 2.08 -1.08 -36.49
N GLY A 4 3.27 -0.49 -36.62
CA GLY A 4 4.09 -0.16 -35.47
C GLY A 4 3.30 0.77 -34.55
N GLY A 5 2.96 0.31 -33.36
CA GLY A 5 2.48 1.19 -32.32
C GLY A 5 3.56 2.28 -32.07
N PRO A 6 3.16 3.42 -31.50
CA PRO A 6 4.12 4.48 -31.21
C PRO A 6 5.24 3.89 -30.35
N ASP A 7 6.46 4.18 -30.75
CA ASP A 7 7.66 3.76 -30.02
C ASP A 7 7.49 4.14 -28.53
N PRO A 8 7.52 3.20 -27.59
CA PRO A 8 7.33 3.48 -26.18
C PRO A 8 8.48 4.29 -25.57
N PHE A 9 9.57 4.50 -26.31
CA PHE A 9 10.71 5.27 -25.87
C PHE A 9 10.67 6.69 -26.42
N PRO A 10 10.95 7.71 -25.60
CA PRO A 10 11.03 9.07 -26.09
C PRO A 10 12.16 9.18 -27.11
N VAL A 11 11.81 9.59 -28.31
CA VAL A 11 12.77 9.75 -29.42
C VAL A 11 13.67 10.98 -29.20
N ALA A 12 13.25 11.91 -28.32
CA ALA A 12 14.03 13.08 -27.96
C ALA A 12 13.70 13.52 -26.52
N LEU A 13 14.70 14.08 -25.84
CA LEU A 13 14.46 14.80 -24.58
C LEU A 13 13.75 16.12 -24.88
N THR A 14 12.74 16.44 -24.08
CA THR A 14 12.02 17.70 -24.15
C THR A 14 12.47 18.62 -23.02
N GLU A 15 12.39 19.93 -23.24
CA GLU A 15 12.65 20.94 -22.20
C GLU A 15 11.48 21.07 -21.20
N TRP A 16 10.33 20.44 -21.51
CA TRP A 16 9.14 20.53 -20.68
C TRP A 16 9.22 19.55 -19.50
N PRO A 17 8.93 20.01 -18.27
CA PRO A 17 8.90 19.13 -17.12
C PRO A 17 7.76 18.12 -17.22
N VAL A 18 8.04 16.85 -16.96
CA VAL A 18 7.03 15.78 -16.93
C VAL A 18 6.22 15.75 -15.63
N ALA A 19 6.72 16.40 -14.59
CA ALA A 19 6.02 16.59 -13.34
C ALA A 19 6.41 17.94 -12.73
N VAL A 20 5.44 18.59 -12.11
CA VAL A 20 5.60 19.88 -11.43
C VAL A 20 5.01 19.78 -10.03
N SER A 21 5.69 20.32 -9.04
CA SER A 21 5.16 20.45 -7.69
C SER A 21 4.92 21.92 -7.35
N HIS A 22 3.84 22.18 -6.63
CA HIS A 22 3.47 23.54 -6.20
C HIS A 22 2.94 23.52 -4.78
N LYS A 23 3.38 24.49 -3.96
CA LYS A 23 2.81 24.70 -2.61
C LYS A 23 1.51 25.48 -2.74
N THR A 24 0.43 24.98 -2.12
CA THR A 24 -0.88 25.59 -2.10
C THR A 24 -1.39 25.66 -0.66
N GLY A 25 -1.41 26.86 -0.08
CA GLY A 25 -1.72 27.04 1.34
C GLY A 25 -0.72 26.29 2.23
N GLN A 26 -1.25 25.43 3.10
CA GLN A 26 -0.42 24.55 3.96
C GLN A 26 -0.09 23.21 3.29
N GLY A 27 -0.65 22.95 2.11
CA GLY A 27 -0.46 21.70 1.39
C GLY A 27 0.51 21.81 0.21
N GLN A 28 0.73 20.68 -0.44
CA GLN A 28 1.52 20.55 -1.65
C GLN A 28 0.74 19.76 -2.70
N ALA A 29 0.78 20.25 -3.95
CA ALA A 29 0.21 19.55 -5.10
C ALA A 29 1.33 19.09 -6.04
N VAL A 30 1.16 17.92 -6.65
CA VAL A 30 2.02 17.43 -7.72
C VAL A 30 1.16 17.14 -8.94
N TYR A 31 1.49 17.77 -10.04
CA TYR A 31 0.90 17.52 -11.35
C TYR A 31 1.85 16.67 -12.18
N VAL A 32 1.35 15.59 -12.77
CA VAL A 32 2.11 14.70 -13.66
C VAL A 32 1.49 14.77 -15.06
N ALA A 33 2.28 15.21 -16.04
CA ALA A 33 1.81 15.50 -17.39
C ALA A 33 1.53 14.27 -18.27
N PHE A 34 1.59 13.07 -17.72
CA PHE A 34 1.33 11.82 -18.45
C PHE A 34 0.61 10.80 -17.59
N GLY A 35 0.01 9.79 -18.23
CA GLY A 35 -0.78 8.75 -17.56
C GLY A 35 0.06 7.74 -16.76
N LEU A 36 0.81 8.19 -15.75
CA LEU A 36 1.72 7.36 -14.96
C LEU A 36 1.03 6.12 -14.36
N GLY A 37 -0.19 6.28 -13.81
CA GLY A 37 -0.98 5.16 -13.27
C GLY A 37 -1.38 4.17 -14.36
N ARG A 38 -1.85 4.67 -15.51
CA ARG A 38 -2.16 3.83 -16.67
C ARG A 38 -0.94 3.07 -17.18
N TYR A 39 0.20 3.75 -17.24
CA TYR A 39 1.45 3.13 -17.66
C TYR A 39 1.90 2.02 -16.70
N TYR A 40 1.75 2.24 -15.39
CA TYR A 40 2.00 1.21 -14.38
C TYR A 40 1.09 -0.01 -14.56
N VAL A 41 -0.21 0.19 -14.73
CA VAL A 41 -1.19 -0.90 -14.88
C VAL A 41 -0.95 -1.70 -16.15
N LEU A 42 -0.67 -1.04 -17.27
CA LEU A 42 -0.52 -1.72 -18.56
C LEU A 42 0.84 -2.41 -18.73
N GLN A 43 1.90 -1.82 -18.19
CA GLN A 43 3.28 -2.29 -18.39
C GLN A 43 3.88 -2.96 -17.15
N THR A 44 3.19 -2.88 -15.99
CA THR A 44 3.65 -3.43 -14.69
C THR A 44 5.09 -3.04 -14.31
N LEU A 45 5.57 -1.91 -14.80
CA LEU A 45 6.94 -1.48 -14.63
C LEU A 45 7.22 -0.94 -13.24
N THR A 46 8.21 -1.51 -12.60
CA THR A 46 8.62 -1.16 -11.22
C THR A 46 8.93 0.32 -11.06
N HIS A 47 9.64 0.92 -12.03
CA HIS A 47 10.03 2.32 -11.95
C HIS A 47 8.84 3.30 -12.05
N ALA A 48 7.75 2.92 -12.71
CA ALA A 48 6.53 3.74 -12.72
C ALA A 48 5.90 3.80 -11.33
N ARG A 49 5.86 2.67 -10.63
CA ARG A 49 5.41 2.60 -9.24
C ARG A 49 6.32 3.40 -8.31
N ASP A 50 7.63 3.26 -8.46
CA ASP A 50 8.59 3.93 -7.59
C ASP A 50 8.54 5.46 -7.78
N ARG A 51 8.27 5.94 -9.00
CA ARG A 51 7.99 7.36 -9.26
C ARG A 51 6.70 7.81 -8.60
N MET A 52 5.63 7.02 -8.73
CA MET A 52 4.35 7.33 -8.08
C MET A 52 4.53 7.44 -6.56
N ALA A 53 5.26 6.49 -5.96
CA ALA A 53 5.57 6.53 -4.52
C ALA A 53 6.31 7.80 -4.13
N ARG A 54 7.32 8.23 -4.90
CA ARG A 54 8.06 9.48 -4.65
C ARG A 54 7.16 10.72 -4.74
N TYR A 55 6.23 10.77 -5.70
CA TYR A 55 5.27 11.88 -5.78
C TYR A 55 4.30 11.89 -4.60
N LEU A 56 3.86 10.72 -4.16
CA LEU A 56 3.04 10.60 -2.94
C LEU A 56 3.83 11.05 -1.69
N ASP A 57 5.12 10.70 -1.58
CA ASP A 57 5.96 11.13 -0.45
C ASP A 57 6.14 12.65 -0.40
N LEU A 58 6.07 13.35 -1.55
CA LEU A 58 6.10 14.81 -1.59
C LEU A 58 4.83 15.45 -1.02
N VAL A 59 3.65 14.86 -1.28
CA VAL A 59 2.35 15.41 -0.84
C VAL A 59 1.89 14.83 0.50
N MET A 60 2.41 13.67 0.89
CA MET A 60 2.08 12.95 2.12
C MET A 60 3.36 12.44 2.78
N PRO A 61 4.21 13.32 3.33
CA PRO A 61 5.50 12.92 3.91
C PRO A 61 5.35 12.03 5.15
N GLU A 62 4.26 12.22 5.89
CA GLU A 62 3.92 11.40 7.06
C GLU A 62 2.80 10.44 6.70
N ARG A 63 3.12 9.15 6.66
CA ARG A 63 2.16 8.09 6.39
C ARG A 63 1.74 7.45 7.71
N GLN A 64 0.44 7.38 7.94
CA GLN A 64 -0.13 6.71 9.12
C GLN A 64 0.17 5.20 9.11
N LEU A 65 0.21 4.59 7.93
CA LEU A 65 0.54 3.18 7.75
C LEU A 65 1.80 3.01 6.89
N LYS A 66 2.74 2.22 7.40
CA LYS A 66 3.91 1.73 6.65
C LYS A 66 3.78 0.24 6.47
N VAL A 67 3.95 -0.24 5.23
CA VAL A 67 3.83 -1.66 4.88
C VAL A 67 5.13 -2.12 4.24
N GLN A 68 5.70 -3.18 4.80
CA GLN A 68 6.79 -3.94 4.20
C GLN A 68 6.29 -5.36 3.94
N ALA A 69 5.98 -5.66 2.69
CA ALA A 69 5.38 -6.92 2.27
C ALA A 69 5.63 -7.14 0.77
N PRO A 70 5.42 -8.36 0.25
CA PRO A 70 5.35 -8.63 -1.17
C PRO A 70 4.27 -7.77 -1.85
N ARG A 71 4.50 -7.43 -3.13
CA ARG A 71 3.68 -6.45 -3.88
C ARG A 71 2.23 -6.85 -4.10
N HIS A 72 1.95 -8.14 -4.06
CA HIS A 72 0.61 -8.68 -4.25
C HIS A 72 -0.22 -8.69 -2.96
N LEU A 73 0.35 -8.27 -1.83
CA LEU A 73 -0.43 -8.03 -0.62
C LEU A 73 -1.11 -6.67 -0.70
N GLU A 74 -2.42 -6.66 -0.66
CA GLU A 74 -3.24 -5.47 -0.50
C GLU A 74 -3.55 -5.25 0.98
N VAL A 75 -3.34 -4.02 1.45
CA VAL A 75 -3.63 -3.64 2.84
C VAL A 75 -4.57 -2.44 2.84
N ASN A 76 -5.73 -2.60 3.46
CA ASN A 76 -6.71 -1.54 3.64
C ASN A 76 -6.92 -1.26 5.13
N VAL A 77 -7.01 0.01 5.49
CA VAL A 77 -7.29 0.45 6.87
C VAL A 77 -8.70 0.99 6.94
N TRP A 78 -9.46 0.46 7.87
CA TRP A 78 -10.83 0.91 8.14
C TRP A 78 -10.91 1.40 9.58
N HIS A 79 -11.61 2.52 9.78
CA HIS A 79 -12.01 3.00 11.09
C HIS A 79 -13.48 2.68 11.30
N GLN A 80 -13.79 1.95 12.37
CA GLN A 80 -15.15 1.66 12.81
C GLN A 80 -15.44 2.46 14.07
N GLU A 81 -16.55 3.22 14.09
CA GLU A 81 -16.90 4.09 15.19
C GLU A 81 -17.61 3.36 16.34
N THR A 82 -18.35 2.28 16.04
CA THR A 82 -19.10 1.53 17.07
C THR A 82 -18.97 0.02 16.82
N PRO A 83 -18.26 -0.74 17.66
CA PRO A 83 -17.29 -0.25 18.64
C PRO A 83 -16.12 0.47 17.98
N GLU A 84 -15.53 1.44 18.70
CA GLU A 84 -14.42 2.20 18.16
C GLU A 84 -13.17 1.34 18.00
N ARG A 85 -12.70 1.19 16.74
CA ARG A 85 -11.52 0.39 16.42
C ARG A 85 -11.00 0.67 15.02
N PHE A 86 -9.73 0.40 14.82
CA PHE A 86 -9.13 0.29 13.50
C PHE A 86 -9.02 -1.18 13.08
N ILE A 87 -9.30 -1.42 11.82
CA ILE A 87 -9.22 -2.77 11.21
C ILE A 87 -8.31 -2.68 10.01
N LEU A 88 -7.20 -3.43 10.04
CA LEU A 88 -6.34 -3.60 8.89
C LEU A 88 -6.74 -4.89 8.18
N HIS A 89 -7.30 -4.76 7.01
CA HIS A 89 -7.61 -5.89 6.13
C HIS A 89 -6.42 -6.19 5.24
N LEU A 90 -5.96 -7.42 5.25
CA LEU A 90 -4.86 -7.90 4.44
C LEU A 90 -5.40 -8.96 3.46
N ALA A 91 -5.27 -8.70 2.17
CA ALA A 91 -5.71 -9.62 1.14
C ALA A 91 -4.52 -10.04 0.26
N ASN A 92 -4.25 -11.34 0.22
CA ASN A 92 -3.26 -11.92 -0.66
C ASN A 92 -3.83 -12.01 -2.08
N ARG A 93 -3.38 -11.13 -2.94
CA ARG A 93 -3.77 -11.10 -4.35
C ARG A 93 -2.73 -11.77 -5.24
N THR A 94 -2.22 -12.94 -4.82
CA THR A 94 -1.30 -13.76 -5.62
C THR A 94 -1.78 -13.87 -7.07
N PRO A 95 -0.91 -13.82 -8.06
CA PRO A 95 -1.09 -13.07 -9.28
C PRO A 95 -2.42 -13.36 -9.93
N LEU A 96 -3.25 -12.34 -9.97
CA LEU A 96 -4.26 -12.19 -11.00
C LEU A 96 -3.49 -12.03 -12.32
N ALA A 97 -2.92 -13.14 -12.84
CA ALA A 97 -2.53 -13.17 -14.22
C ALA A 97 -3.79 -12.90 -15.02
N HIS A 98 -3.84 -11.77 -15.68
CA HIS A 98 -5.02 -11.27 -16.42
C HIS A 98 -5.55 -12.29 -17.43
N ASP A 99 -4.74 -13.28 -17.77
CA ASP A 99 -5.01 -14.31 -18.78
C ASP A 99 -5.06 -15.74 -18.22
N MET A 100 -5.02 -15.94 -16.91
CA MET A 100 -5.12 -17.28 -16.33
C MET A 100 -6.56 -17.56 -15.87
N PRO A 101 -7.31 -18.43 -16.56
CA PRO A 101 -8.72 -18.69 -16.22
C PRO A 101 -8.92 -19.47 -14.92
N LYS A 102 -7.85 -20.00 -14.30
CA LYS A 102 -7.94 -20.77 -13.06
C LYS A 102 -6.69 -20.57 -12.21
N ILE A 103 -6.87 -20.04 -10.99
CA ILE A 103 -5.87 -20.09 -9.94
C ILE A 103 -6.09 -21.42 -9.21
N HIS A 104 -5.16 -22.36 -9.34
CA HIS A 104 -5.26 -23.66 -8.68
C HIS A 104 -4.68 -23.61 -7.27
N GLU A 105 -3.75 -22.69 -7.01
CA GLU A 105 -3.06 -22.60 -5.73
C GLU A 105 -2.69 -21.14 -5.44
N ILE A 106 -2.93 -20.70 -4.20
CA ILE A 106 -2.52 -19.38 -3.71
C ILE A 106 -1.30 -19.58 -2.84
N ALA A 107 -0.14 -19.07 -3.32
CA ALA A 107 1.07 -19.10 -2.51
C ALA A 107 0.92 -18.19 -1.28
N PRO A 108 1.29 -18.64 -0.07
CA PRO A 108 1.21 -17.81 1.13
C PRO A 108 2.12 -16.59 1.04
N VAL A 109 1.73 -15.53 1.73
CA VAL A 109 2.56 -14.34 1.93
C VAL A 109 3.30 -14.50 3.25
N CYS A 110 4.63 -14.30 3.22
CA CYS A 110 5.49 -14.39 4.38
C CYS A 110 6.12 -13.03 4.72
N ASP A 111 6.57 -12.90 5.98
CA ASP A 111 7.36 -11.76 6.48
C ASP A 111 6.68 -10.39 6.28
N VAL A 112 5.37 -10.32 6.54
CA VAL A 112 4.63 -9.06 6.49
C VAL A 112 4.95 -8.23 7.73
N ARG A 113 5.38 -6.99 7.54
CA ARG A 113 5.60 -6.02 8.60
C ARG A 113 4.77 -4.78 8.37
N LEU A 114 4.01 -4.41 9.39
CA LEU A 114 3.15 -3.25 9.38
C LEU A 114 3.58 -2.30 10.50
N GLY A 115 3.62 -1.03 10.22
CA GLY A 115 3.80 0.01 11.23
C GLY A 115 2.67 1.02 11.10
N ILE A 116 1.88 1.17 12.16
CA ILE A 116 0.78 2.14 12.22
C ILE A 116 1.01 3.09 13.39
N GLU A 117 0.57 4.34 13.24
CA GLU A 117 0.48 5.26 14.36
C GLU A 117 -0.46 4.70 15.42
N ASN A 118 -0.07 4.79 16.69
CA ASN A 118 -0.89 4.25 17.77
C ASN A 118 -2.08 5.18 18.04
N PRO A 119 -3.32 4.76 17.73
CA PRO A 119 -4.48 5.62 17.87
C PRO A 119 -5.00 5.70 19.32
N TYR A 120 -4.51 4.85 20.21
CA TYR A 120 -5.00 4.73 21.58
C TYR A 120 -3.86 4.76 22.60
N PRO A 121 -4.02 5.40 23.76
CA PRO A 121 -3.01 5.39 24.83
C PRO A 121 -2.66 3.97 25.32
N ALA A 122 -3.65 3.09 25.32
CA ALA A 122 -3.46 1.65 25.54
C ALA A 122 -4.24 0.92 24.45
N ALA A 123 -3.55 0.20 23.58
CA ALA A 123 -4.14 -0.54 22.49
C ALA A 123 -4.11 -2.05 22.76
N ARG A 124 -5.16 -2.73 22.34
CA ARG A 124 -5.21 -4.19 22.23
C ARG A 124 -5.21 -4.55 20.75
N VAL A 125 -4.30 -5.45 20.37
CA VAL A 125 -4.21 -5.92 18.98
C VAL A 125 -4.66 -7.38 18.92
N THR A 126 -5.60 -7.68 18.03
CA THR A 126 -6.16 -9.02 17.82
C THR A 126 -6.00 -9.43 16.38
N PHE A 127 -5.56 -10.66 16.14
CA PHE A 127 -5.41 -11.24 14.81
C PHE A 127 -6.61 -12.13 14.45
N ARG A 128 -7.01 -12.12 13.17
CA ARG A 128 -8.00 -13.02 12.58
C ARG A 128 -7.46 -13.58 11.27
N GLY A 129 -7.56 -14.90 11.10
CA GLY A 129 -7.07 -15.59 9.89
C GLY A 129 -5.56 -15.70 9.78
N THR A 130 -4.82 -15.31 10.81
CA THR A 130 -3.37 -15.43 10.92
C THR A 130 -2.93 -15.31 12.37
N GLU A 131 -1.65 -15.52 12.61
CA GLU A 131 -0.96 -15.22 13.87
C GLU A 131 0.11 -14.16 13.61
N GLY A 132 0.49 -13.45 14.66
CA GLY A 132 1.52 -12.42 14.56
C GLY A 132 2.04 -11.97 15.91
N THR A 133 3.06 -11.16 15.87
CA THR A 133 3.65 -10.50 17.04
C THR A 133 3.45 -8.99 16.96
N VAL A 134 3.31 -8.38 18.13
CA VAL A 134 3.10 -6.94 18.26
C VAL A 134 4.16 -6.38 19.19
N SER A 135 4.77 -5.30 18.75
CA SER A 135 5.56 -4.41 19.59
C SER A 135 4.92 -3.03 19.52
N MET A 136 4.69 -2.40 20.65
CA MET A 136 4.08 -1.07 20.67
C MET A 136 4.77 -0.16 21.67
N ASP A 137 4.80 1.11 21.31
CA ASP A 137 5.16 2.21 22.17
C ASP A 137 4.03 3.27 22.20
N ALA A 138 4.26 4.39 22.85
CA ALA A 138 3.24 5.44 22.99
C ALA A 138 2.73 5.99 21.64
N ASN A 139 3.56 5.96 20.59
CA ASN A 139 3.28 6.63 19.32
C ASN A 139 3.06 5.64 18.17
N ARG A 140 3.50 4.39 18.32
CA ARG A 140 3.52 3.45 17.20
C ARG A 140 3.25 2.01 17.60
N ILE A 141 2.53 1.30 16.73
CA ILE A 141 2.31 -0.14 16.79
C ILE A 141 3.05 -0.77 15.62
N ALA A 142 3.98 -1.68 15.90
CA ALA A 142 4.66 -2.50 14.92
C ALA A 142 4.12 -3.93 15.00
N ILE A 143 3.67 -4.45 13.86
CA ILE A 143 3.03 -5.75 13.72
C ILE A 143 3.87 -6.59 12.77
N THR A 144 4.18 -7.81 13.15
CA THR A 144 4.85 -8.78 12.28
C THR A 144 3.99 -10.02 12.13
N ILE A 145 3.68 -10.38 10.89
CA ILE A 145 2.93 -11.57 10.52
C ILE A 145 3.88 -12.49 9.76
N PRO A 146 4.30 -13.62 10.34
CA PRO A 146 5.28 -14.51 9.72
C PRO A 146 4.72 -15.17 8.46
N ARG A 147 3.42 -15.49 8.45
CA ARG A 147 2.77 -16.14 7.31
C ARG A 147 1.27 -15.88 7.32
N MET A 148 0.71 -15.62 6.15
CA MET A 148 -0.74 -15.59 5.92
C MET A 148 -1.08 -16.29 4.60
N GLU A 149 -2.24 -16.90 4.52
CA GLU A 149 -2.71 -17.61 3.32
C GLU A 149 -3.44 -16.64 2.37
N VAL A 150 -4.74 -16.54 2.48
CA VAL A 150 -5.57 -15.78 1.55
C VAL A 150 -5.94 -14.41 2.11
N TYR A 151 -6.37 -14.39 3.36
CA TYR A 151 -6.91 -13.20 4.01
C TYR A 151 -6.59 -13.21 5.50
N ALA A 152 -6.29 -12.03 6.02
CA ALA A 152 -6.16 -11.79 7.44
C ALA A 152 -6.74 -10.43 7.81
N ALA A 153 -7.13 -10.28 9.07
CA ALA A 153 -7.47 -8.98 9.63
C ALA A 153 -6.72 -8.77 10.96
N VAL A 154 -6.28 -7.53 11.17
CA VAL A 154 -5.70 -7.08 12.43
C VAL A 154 -6.60 -5.99 12.99
N LEU A 155 -7.13 -6.25 14.19
CA LEU A 155 -8.00 -5.32 14.90
C LEU A 155 -7.18 -4.59 15.95
N ILE A 156 -7.28 -3.27 16.00
CA ILE A 156 -6.64 -2.41 16.98
C ILE A 156 -7.75 -1.67 17.72
N GLU A 157 -7.90 -1.96 19.00
CA GLU A 157 -8.97 -1.47 19.86
C GLU A 157 -8.38 -0.79 21.08
N ALA A 158 -9.09 0.18 21.65
CA ALA A 158 -8.75 0.69 22.97
C ALA A 158 -8.80 -0.47 23.99
N ASN A 159 -7.82 -0.54 24.85
CA ASN A 159 -7.82 -1.52 25.92
C ASN A 159 -8.60 -0.95 27.11
N ASP A 160 -9.92 -1.16 27.10
CA ASP A 160 -10.80 -0.81 28.22
C ASP A 160 -10.51 -1.73 29.41
N LYS A 161 -9.35 -1.54 30.04
CA LYS A 161 -9.13 -2.02 31.40
C LYS A 161 -9.54 -0.89 32.34
N THR A 162 -10.80 -0.82 32.61
CA THR A 162 -11.32 -0.24 33.85
C THR A 162 -11.32 -1.29 34.93
#